data_acd7eb886bd3deb88e32e0251f99ec51
#
_entry.id   acd7eb886bd3deb88e32e0251f99ec51
#
_cell.length_a   1.000
_cell.length_b   1.000
_cell.length_c   1.000
_cell.angle_alpha   90.00
_cell.angle_beta   90.00
_cell.angle_gamma   90.00
#
_symmetry.space_group_name_H-M   'P 1'
#
loop_
_entity.id
_entity.type
_entity.pdbx_description
1 polymer ?
#
loop_
_entity_poly.entity_id
_entity_poly.type
_entity_poly.pdbx_seq_one_letter_code
_entity_poly.pdbx_strand_id
1 'polypeptide(L)'
;CRMLDVGTGSGILAICASKLGAGECRAYDIDPIAVEVAAENAIENGCEIECAESDLLAGVKAEQYDVICANIVADIIIRMAPDVGRFMKDTPTLLASGIIAERCDDVIACFERNGFKIVECLTDNDWCGLAVMKA
;
A
#
# COMPACT_ATOMS: atom_id res chain seq x y z
N CYS A 1 8.63 -12.16 6.23
CA CYS A 1 8.25 -10.89 5.62
C CYS A 1 6.77 -10.60 5.90
N ARG A 2 6.49 -9.40 6.35
CA ARG A 2 5.12 -8.93 6.65
C ARG A 2 4.73 -7.87 5.64
N MET A 3 3.60 -8.08 4.95
CA MET A 3 3.13 -7.21 3.87
C MET A 3 1.77 -6.59 4.23
N LEU A 4 1.61 -5.31 3.91
CA LEU A 4 0.37 -4.55 4.07
C LEU A 4 -0.07 -4.04 2.69
N ASP A 5 -1.33 -4.25 2.36
CA ASP A 5 -1.95 -3.70 1.15
C ASP A 5 -3.10 -2.76 1.55
N VAL A 6 -2.91 -1.47 1.32
CA VAL A 6 -3.89 -0.43 1.64
C VAL A 6 -4.70 -0.13 0.37
N GLY A 7 -6.02 -0.25 0.47
CA GLY A 7 -6.89 -0.13 -0.70
C GLY A 7 -6.78 -1.37 -1.59
N THR A 8 -6.95 -2.55 -1.01
CA THR A 8 -6.62 -3.83 -1.65
C THR A 8 -7.48 -4.18 -2.86
N GLY A 9 -8.69 -3.63 -2.95
CA GLY A 9 -9.63 -3.95 -4.04
C GLY A 9 -9.92 -5.45 -4.12
N SER A 10 -9.48 -6.08 -5.21
CA SER A 10 -9.66 -7.53 -5.42
C SER A 10 -8.72 -8.41 -4.60
N GLY A 11 -7.74 -7.83 -3.93
CA GLY A 11 -6.72 -8.56 -3.16
C GLY A 11 -5.52 -9.02 -3.98
N ILE A 12 -5.41 -8.62 -5.23
CA ILE A 12 -4.40 -9.17 -6.16
C ILE A 12 -2.96 -8.94 -5.67
N LEU A 13 -2.62 -7.77 -5.13
CA LEU A 13 -1.26 -7.49 -4.68
C LEU A 13 -0.89 -8.32 -3.46
N ALA A 14 -1.81 -8.45 -2.51
CA ALA A 14 -1.61 -9.28 -1.32
C ALA A 14 -1.48 -10.77 -1.69
N ILE A 15 -2.29 -11.24 -2.61
CA ILE A 15 -2.22 -12.62 -3.12
C ILE A 15 -0.89 -12.87 -3.81
N CYS A 16 -0.43 -11.96 -4.67
CA CYS A 16 0.88 -12.06 -5.32
C CYS A 16 2.01 -12.10 -4.28
N ALA A 17 1.97 -11.24 -3.27
CA ALA A 17 2.97 -11.21 -2.21
C ALA A 17 3.02 -12.53 -1.44
N SER A 18 1.85 -13.08 -1.10
CA SER A 18 1.74 -14.37 -0.43
C SER A 18 2.36 -15.49 -1.26
N LYS A 19 2.06 -15.52 -2.55
CA LYS A 19 2.62 -16.54 -3.47
C LYS A 19 4.12 -16.37 -3.68
N LEU A 20 4.66 -15.18 -3.53
CA LEU A 20 6.09 -14.90 -3.62
C LEU A 20 6.83 -15.13 -2.29
N GLY A 21 6.16 -15.62 -1.27
CA GLY A 21 6.79 -16.04 -0.02
C GLY A 21 6.63 -15.11 1.18
N ALA A 22 5.79 -14.07 1.09
CA ALA A 22 5.48 -13.24 2.25
C ALA A 22 4.77 -14.10 3.32
N GLY A 23 5.31 -14.11 4.54
CA GLY A 23 4.78 -14.94 5.62
C GLY A 23 3.47 -14.45 6.20
N GLU A 24 3.29 -13.13 6.29
CA GLU A 24 2.07 -12.50 6.77
C GLU A 24 1.63 -11.44 5.77
N CYS A 25 0.38 -11.52 5.33
CA CYS A 25 -0.23 -10.54 4.43
C CYS A 25 -1.51 -10.02 5.04
N ARG A 26 -1.65 -8.68 5.07
CA ARG A 26 -2.86 -8.01 5.52
C ARG A 26 -3.34 -7.07 4.42
N ALA A 27 -4.62 -7.16 4.14
CA ALA A 27 -5.28 -6.40 3.08
C ALA A 27 -6.45 -5.62 3.66
N TYR A 28 -6.47 -4.33 3.42
CA TYR A 28 -7.52 -3.44 3.95
C TYR A 28 -8.16 -2.64 2.84
N ASP A 29 -9.43 -2.36 3.01
CA ASP A 29 -10.19 -1.48 2.12
C ASP A 29 -11.30 -0.80 2.92
N ILE A 30 -11.67 0.41 2.52
CA ILE A 30 -12.80 1.12 3.11
C ILE A 30 -14.13 0.50 2.67
N ASP A 31 -14.16 -0.14 1.50
CA ASP A 31 -15.35 -0.76 0.94
C ASP A 31 -15.51 -2.20 1.45
N PRO A 32 -16.58 -2.50 2.23
CA PRO A 32 -16.81 -3.85 2.74
C PRO A 32 -17.00 -4.88 1.62
N ILE A 33 -17.49 -4.48 0.45
CA ILE A 33 -17.64 -5.37 -0.70
C ILE A 33 -16.26 -5.77 -1.23
N ALA A 34 -15.32 -4.82 -1.33
CA ALA A 34 -13.94 -5.10 -1.73
C ALA A 34 -13.26 -6.07 -0.74
N VAL A 35 -13.45 -5.88 0.55
CA VAL A 35 -12.92 -6.77 1.60
C VAL A 35 -13.44 -8.20 1.39
N GLU A 36 -14.73 -8.36 1.14
CA GLU A 36 -15.33 -9.67 0.89
C GLU A 36 -14.76 -10.33 -0.35
N VAL A 37 -14.64 -9.58 -1.46
CA VAL A 37 -14.07 -10.07 -2.71
C VAL A 37 -12.61 -10.48 -2.53
N ALA A 38 -11.82 -9.67 -1.85
CA ALA A 38 -10.41 -9.98 -1.57
C ALA A 38 -10.28 -11.28 -0.75
N ALA A 39 -11.12 -11.46 0.27
CA ALA A 39 -11.13 -12.66 1.10
C ALA A 39 -11.48 -13.91 0.29
N GLU A 40 -12.50 -13.83 -0.57
CA GLU A 40 -12.90 -14.93 -1.45
C GLU A 40 -11.78 -15.28 -2.43
N ASN A 41 -11.16 -14.28 -3.05
CA ASN A 41 -10.06 -14.50 -3.99
C ASN A 41 -8.85 -15.13 -3.31
N ALA A 42 -8.55 -14.75 -2.07
CA ALA A 42 -7.46 -15.34 -1.29
C ALA A 42 -7.71 -16.84 -1.07
N ILE A 43 -8.92 -17.20 -0.68
CA ILE A 43 -9.31 -18.59 -0.46
C ILE A 43 -9.19 -19.39 -1.77
N GLU A 44 -9.71 -18.87 -2.87
CA GLU A 44 -9.65 -19.52 -4.19
C GLU A 44 -8.21 -19.77 -4.66
N ASN A 45 -7.28 -18.92 -4.25
CA ASN A 45 -5.87 -19.02 -4.60
C ASN A 45 -5.02 -19.75 -3.54
N GLY A 46 -5.64 -20.30 -2.51
CA GLY A 46 -4.94 -21.03 -1.45
C GLY A 46 -4.02 -20.16 -0.59
N CYS A 47 -4.35 -18.88 -0.45
CA CYS A 47 -3.57 -17.91 0.32
C CYS A 47 -4.25 -17.57 1.65
N GLU A 48 -3.44 -17.44 2.71
CA GLU A 48 -3.91 -16.94 4.00
C GLU A 48 -3.62 -15.44 4.07
N ILE A 49 -4.68 -14.63 3.95
CA ILE A 49 -4.60 -13.18 3.99
C ILE A 49 -5.65 -12.66 4.97
N GLU A 50 -5.23 -11.83 5.91
CA GLU A 50 -6.17 -11.12 6.79
C GLU A 50 -6.76 -9.94 6.03
N CYS A 51 -8.05 -10.03 5.72
CA CYS A 51 -8.79 -8.96 5.04
C CYS A 51 -9.74 -8.28 6.03
N ALA A 52 -9.72 -6.96 6.09
CA ALA A 52 -10.58 -6.20 6.98
C ALA A 52 -10.88 -4.81 6.43
N GLU A 53 -11.94 -4.19 6.97
CA GLU A 53 -12.26 -2.81 6.63
C GLU A 53 -11.32 -1.84 7.37
N SER A 54 -10.89 -0.80 6.67
CA SER A 54 -10.15 0.32 7.26
C SER A 54 -10.33 1.58 6.44
N ASP A 55 -10.59 2.69 7.10
CA ASP A 55 -10.48 4.00 6.47
C ASP A 55 -9.00 4.39 6.47
N LEU A 56 -8.35 4.14 5.34
CA LEU A 56 -6.90 4.27 5.17
C LEU A 56 -6.16 3.43 6.24
N LEU A 57 -5.44 4.08 7.14
CA LEU A 57 -4.62 3.42 8.15
C LEU A 57 -5.31 3.31 9.53
N ALA A 58 -6.50 3.86 9.68
CA ALA A 58 -7.18 3.96 10.97
C ALA A 58 -7.46 2.61 11.63
N GLY A 59 -7.80 1.59 10.82
CA GLY A 59 -8.11 0.26 11.32
C GLY A 59 -6.97 -0.75 11.16
N VAL A 60 -5.82 -0.32 10.67
CA VAL A 60 -4.67 -1.20 10.42
C VAL A 60 -4.01 -1.61 11.72
N LYS A 61 -3.69 -2.89 11.84
CA LYS A 61 -2.99 -3.42 13.00
C LYS A 61 -1.65 -2.71 13.21
N ALA A 62 -1.42 -2.23 14.45
CA ALA A 62 -0.27 -1.40 14.81
C ALA A 62 1.01 -2.24 14.88
N GLU A 63 1.58 -2.56 13.74
CA GLU A 63 2.81 -3.30 13.55
C GLU A 63 3.66 -2.61 12.49
N GLN A 64 4.94 -2.94 12.44
CA GLN A 64 5.80 -2.51 11.35
C GLN A 64 5.81 -3.55 10.25
N TYR A 65 5.73 -3.10 9.01
CA TYR A 65 5.66 -3.95 7.82
C TYR A 65 6.94 -3.86 7.01
N ASP A 66 7.31 -4.96 6.38
CA ASP A 66 8.47 -5.00 5.48
C ASP A 66 8.14 -4.39 4.12
N VAL A 67 6.90 -4.57 3.66
CA VAL A 67 6.40 -4.01 2.41
C VAL A 67 5.00 -3.46 2.65
N ILE A 68 4.78 -2.23 2.20
CA ILE A 68 3.45 -1.59 2.18
C ILE A 68 3.16 -1.21 0.74
N CYS A 69 2.05 -1.71 0.20
CA CYS A 69 1.58 -1.34 -1.12
C CYS A 69 0.37 -0.42 -0.98
N ALA A 70 0.36 0.64 -1.76
CA ALA A 70 -0.76 1.57 -1.86
C ALA A 70 -0.99 1.90 -3.33
N ASN A 71 -1.83 1.11 -3.99
CA ASN A 71 -2.21 1.33 -5.39
C ASN A 71 -3.57 2.04 -5.42
N ILE A 72 -3.54 3.32 -5.12
CA ILE A 72 -4.70 4.18 -4.95
C ILE A 72 -4.45 5.56 -5.55
N VAL A 73 -5.50 6.35 -5.74
CA VAL A 73 -5.38 7.67 -6.36
C VAL A 73 -4.54 8.64 -5.51
N ALA A 74 -3.93 9.63 -6.17
CA ALA A 74 -3.01 10.57 -5.57
C ALA A 74 -3.56 11.27 -4.31
N ASP A 75 -4.80 11.74 -4.33
CA ASP A 75 -5.40 12.44 -3.20
C ASP A 75 -5.48 11.57 -1.94
N ILE A 76 -5.72 10.28 -2.12
CA ILE A 76 -5.80 9.33 -1.01
C ILE A 76 -4.40 9.02 -0.47
N ILE A 77 -3.41 8.89 -1.34
CA ILE A 77 -2.00 8.73 -0.92
C ILE A 77 -1.54 9.93 -0.11
N ILE A 78 -1.86 11.14 -0.56
CA ILE A 78 -1.53 12.38 0.14
C ILE A 78 -2.16 12.41 1.55
N ARG A 79 -3.41 11.95 1.68
CA ARG A 79 -4.08 11.90 2.98
C ARG A 79 -3.43 10.93 3.95
N MET A 80 -2.87 9.81 3.48
CA MET A 80 -2.25 8.84 4.38
C MET A 80 -0.77 9.13 4.69
N ALA A 81 -0.12 9.98 3.91
CA ALA A 81 1.31 10.26 4.07
C ALA A 81 1.73 10.68 5.48
N PRO A 82 0.97 11.52 6.22
CA PRO A 82 1.35 11.89 7.59
C PRO A 82 1.41 10.72 8.56
N ASP A 83 0.65 9.66 8.31
CA ASP A 83 0.46 8.57 9.27
C ASP A 83 1.22 7.28 8.91
N VAL A 84 1.62 7.11 7.65
CA VAL A 84 2.15 5.84 7.18
C VAL A 84 3.50 5.46 7.80
N GLY A 85 4.28 6.44 8.23
CA GLY A 85 5.62 6.23 8.76
C GLY A 85 5.67 5.30 9.97
N ARG A 86 4.64 5.30 10.81
CA ARG A 86 4.60 4.44 12.00
C ARG A 86 4.45 2.96 11.67
N PHE A 87 4.05 2.64 10.44
CA PHE A 87 3.94 1.26 9.94
C PHE A 87 5.16 0.81 9.14
N MET A 88 6.11 1.71 8.90
CA MET A 88 7.29 1.48 8.05
C MET A 88 8.52 1.16 8.87
N LYS A 89 9.37 0.29 8.33
CA LYS A 89 10.74 0.09 8.81
C LYS A 89 11.67 1.16 8.24
N ASP A 90 12.93 1.19 8.67
CA ASP A 90 13.93 2.16 8.21
C ASP A 90 14.57 1.79 6.86
N THR A 91 13.90 0.95 6.09
CA THR A 91 14.30 0.50 4.74
C THR A 91 13.27 0.98 3.72
N PRO A 92 13.56 0.92 2.41
CA PRO A 92 12.53 1.18 1.40
C PRO A 92 11.37 0.22 1.57
N THR A 93 10.27 0.73 2.10
CA THR A 93 9.14 -0.08 2.53
C THR A 93 7.87 0.19 1.72
N LEU A 94 7.60 1.46 1.41
CA LEU A 94 6.34 1.85 0.78
C LEU A 94 6.45 1.88 -0.74
N LEU A 95 5.55 1.17 -1.40
CA LEU A 95 5.37 1.21 -2.86
C LEU A 95 4.03 1.88 -3.15
N ALA A 96 4.06 3.11 -3.63
CA ALA A 96 2.87 3.87 -3.99
C ALA A 96 2.70 3.88 -5.50
N SER A 97 1.52 3.53 -5.97
CA SER A 97 1.19 3.47 -7.40
C SER A 97 -0.27 3.87 -7.63
N GLY A 98 -0.72 3.82 -8.88
CA GLY A 98 -2.05 4.31 -9.22
C GLY A 98 -2.10 5.83 -9.30
N ILE A 99 -0.94 6.48 -9.39
CA ILE A 99 -0.80 7.94 -9.44
C ILE A 99 -0.76 8.36 -10.90
N ILE A 100 -1.67 9.26 -11.31
CA ILE A 100 -1.58 9.83 -12.65
C ILE A 100 -0.35 10.75 -12.75
N ALA A 101 0.28 10.77 -13.91
CA ALA A 101 1.56 11.46 -14.10
C ALA A 101 1.52 12.94 -13.70
N GLU A 102 0.41 13.63 -13.96
CA GLU A 102 0.24 15.05 -13.60
C GLU A 102 0.26 15.30 -12.10
N ARG A 103 0.00 14.29 -11.27
CA ARG A 103 -0.02 14.41 -9.80
C ARG A 103 1.25 13.87 -9.15
N CYS A 104 2.18 13.33 -9.93
CA CYS A 104 3.39 12.71 -9.40
C CYS A 104 4.21 13.69 -8.53
N ASP A 105 4.43 14.89 -9.00
CA ASP A 105 5.20 15.92 -8.27
C ASP A 105 4.51 16.33 -6.97
N ASP A 106 3.19 16.42 -6.96
CA ASP A 106 2.41 16.73 -5.75
C ASP A 106 2.59 15.65 -4.68
N VAL A 107 2.55 14.39 -5.09
CA VAL A 107 2.72 13.25 -4.18
C VAL A 107 4.15 13.21 -3.63
N ILE A 108 5.16 13.41 -4.48
CA ILE A 108 6.57 13.47 -4.06
C ILE A 108 6.77 14.59 -3.04
N ALA A 109 6.28 15.78 -3.33
CA ALA A 109 6.40 16.93 -2.42
C ALA A 109 5.73 16.64 -1.07
N CYS A 110 4.57 15.98 -1.08
CA CYS A 110 3.88 15.59 0.14
C CYS A 110 4.70 14.62 0.99
N PHE A 111 5.26 13.59 0.38
CA PHE A 111 6.13 12.65 1.11
C PHE A 111 7.35 13.35 1.69
N GLU A 112 8.00 14.20 0.91
CA GLU A 112 9.18 14.92 1.39
C GLU A 112 8.87 15.85 2.57
N ARG A 113 7.70 16.54 2.54
CA ARG A 113 7.25 17.37 3.67
C ARG A 113 6.96 16.57 4.93
N ASN A 114 6.62 15.29 4.80
CA ASN A 114 6.30 14.41 5.92
C ASN A 114 7.47 13.57 6.42
N GLY A 115 8.68 13.87 5.98
CA GLY A 115 9.89 13.22 6.49
C GLY A 115 10.29 11.95 5.74
N PHE A 116 9.86 11.81 4.49
CA PHE A 116 10.22 10.67 3.64
C PHE A 116 11.13 11.12 2.50
N LYS A 117 11.83 10.16 1.92
CA LYS A 117 12.57 10.37 0.68
C LYS A 117 12.12 9.37 -0.37
N ILE A 118 12.17 9.79 -1.63
CA ILE A 118 11.85 8.96 -2.77
C ILE A 118 13.10 8.22 -3.19
N VAL A 119 13.07 6.90 -3.12
CA VAL A 119 14.19 6.03 -3.51
C VAL A 119 14.20 5.83 -5.01
N GLU A 120 13.03 5.66 -5.60
CA GLU A 120 12.87 5.42 -7.03
C GLU A 120 11.53 5.99 -7.49
N CYS A 121 11.53 6.56 -8.69
CA CYS A 121 10.33 7.02 -9.36
C CYS A 121 10.30 6.42 -10.76
N LEU A 122 9.26 5.66 -11.07
CA LEU A 122 9.06 5.06 -12.38
C LEU A 122 7.81 5.68 -13.00
N THR A 123 7.95 6.09 -14.26
CA THR A 123 6.80 6.58 -15.05
C THR A 123 6.61 5.69 -16.25
N ASP A 124 5.36 5.37 -16.55
CA ASP A 124 4.97 4.59 -17.71
C ASP A 124 3.71 5.20 -18.30
N ASN A 125 3.86 5.88 -19.45
CA ASN A 125 2.79 6.64 -20.10
C ASN A 125 2.18 7.67 -19.15
N ASP A 126 0.93 7.47 -18.74
CA ASP A 126 0.18 8.40 -17.90
C ASP A 126 0.23 8.07 -16.41
N TRP A 127 1.06 7.10 -15.99
CA TRP A 127 1.11 6.60 -14.63
C TRP A 127 2.50 6.70 -14.02
N CYS A 128 2.53 6.85 -12.72
CA CYS A 128 3.75 6.95 -11.93
C CYS A 128 3.68 6.00 -10.73
N GLY A 129 4.81 5.40 -10.41
CA GLY A 129 5.00 4.58 -9.22
C GLY A 129 6.23 5.06 -8.44
N LEU A 130 6.14 5.01 -7.12
CA LEU A 130 7.18 5.51 -6.22
C LEU A 130 7.58 4.44 -5.21
N ALA A 131 8.89 4.31 -4.99
CA ALA A 131 9.42 3.58 -3.84
C ALA A 131 9.89 4.62 -2.81
N VAL A 132 9.39 4.50 -1.59
CA VAL A 132 9.52 5.52 -0.55
C VAL A 132 10.10 4.92 0.73
N MET A 133 10.97 5.67 1.41
CA MET A 133 11.48 5.30 2.72
C MET A 133 11.53 6.51 3.66
N LYS A 134 11.70 6.27 4.94
CA LYS A 134 11.93 7.35 5.90
C LYS A 134 13.26 8.04 5.60
N ALA A 135 13.24 9.34 5.65
CA ALA A 135 14.46 10.13 5.41
C ALA A 135 15.44 10.04 6.58
#